data_43788f47097af65cb9c6172505435a8f
#
_entry.id   43788f47097af65cb9c6172505435a8f
#
_cell.length_a   1.000
_cell.length_b   1.000
_cell.length_c   1.000
_cell.angle_alpha   90.00
_cell.angle_beta   90.00
_cell.angle_gamma   90.00
#
_symmetry.space_group_name_H-M   'P 1'
#
loop_
_entity.id
_entity.type
_entity.pdbx_description
1 polymer ?
#
loop_
_entity_poly.entity_id
_entity_poly.type
_entity_poly.pdbx_seq_one_letter_code
_entity_poly.pdbx_strand_id
1 'polypeptide(L)'
;MKTFEDLFDELQHKAATRPEGSGTVEELDRGVHFIGKKLVEEAAEAWMACEHESDEAACEEISQLLYHAQVMMVAKGYSLQDV
;
A
#
# COMPACT_ATOMS: atom_id res chain seq x y z
N MET A 1 16.42 1.55 -7.79
CA MET A 1 15.56 1.48 -6.59
C MET A 1 14.19 2.09 -6.90
N LYS A 2 13.12 1.45 -6.48
CA LYS A 2 11.77 1.98 -6.68
C LYS A 2 11.51 3.09 -5.66
N THR A 3 11.12 4.26 -6.14
CA THR A 3 10.78 5.39 -5.27
C THR A 3 9.31 5.33 -4.89
N PHE A 4 8.91 6.19 -3.96
CA PHE A 4 7.51 6.33 -3.56
C PHE A 4 6.64 6.72 -4.77
N GLU A 5 7.13 7.63 -5.60
CA GLU A 5 6.46 8.06 -6.82
C GLU A 5 6.35 6.95 -7.86
N ASP A 6 7.41 6.16 -8.00
CA ASP A 6 7.42 5.01 -8.92
C ASP A 6 6.36 3.99 -8.51
N LEU A 7 6.24 3.73 -7.22
CA LEU A 7 5.22 2.82 -6.72
C LEU A 7 3.82 3.33 -7.04
N PHE A 8 3.59 4.62 -6.81
CA PHE A 8 2.28 5.20 -7.08
C PHE A 8 1.92 5.08 -8.56
N ASP A 9 2.86 5.37 -9.47
CA ASP A 9 2.65 5.22 -10.91
C ASP A 9 2.33 3.78 -11.29
N GLU A 10 3.04 2.83 -10.68
CA GLU A 10 2.78 1.41 -10.91
C GLU A 10 1.37 1.02 -10.47
N LEU A 11 0.94 1.50 -9.31
CA LEU A 11 -0.39 1.18 -8.79
C LEU A 11 -1.49 1.80 -9.64
N GLN A 12 -1.30 3.02 -10.11
CA GLN A 12 -2.25 3.65 -11.03
C GLN A 12 -2.34 2.88 -12.34
N HIS A 13 -1.20 2.41 -12.84
CA HIS A 13 -1.18 1.61 -14.06
C HIS A 13 -1.94 0.29 -13.87
N LYS A 14 -1.73 -0.38 -12.74
CA LYS A 14 -2.44 -1.62 -12.43
C LYS A 14 -3.94 -1.40 -12.30
N ALA A 15 -4.34 -0.27 -11.71
CA ALA A 15 -5.77 0.07 -11.60
C ALA A 15 -6.40 0.27 -12.97
N ALA A 16 -5.66 0.86 -13.91
CA ALA A 16 -6.15 1.12 -15.27
C ALA A 16 -6.17 -0.13 -16.13
N THR A 17 -5.11 -0.95 -16.08
CA THR A 17 -4.96 -2.14 -16.93
C THR A 17 -5.56 -3.40 -16.34
N ARG A 18 -5.73 -3.44 -15.03
CA ARG A 18 -6.33 -4.56 -14.30
C ARG A 18 -5.71 -5.92 -14.65
N PRO A 19 -4.39 -6.08 -14.45
CA PRO A 19 -3.74 -7.35 -14.80
C PRO A 19 -4.30 -8.51 -13.98
N GLU A 20 -4.46 -9.64 -14.63
CA GLU A 20 -4.99 -10.86 -14.02
C GLU A 20 -4.06 -11.33 -12.90
N GLY A 21 -4.64 -11.73 -11.79
CA GLY A 21 -3.86 -12.22 -10.65
C GLY A 21 -3.24 -11.14 -9.78
N SER A 22 -3.52 -9.86 -10.07
CA SER A 22 -2.95 -8.77 -9.28
C SER A 22 -3.61 -8.64 -7.93
N GLY A 23 -2.81 -8.67 -6.86
CA GLY A 23 -3.30 -8.42 -5.51
C GLY A 23 -3.81 -6.99 -5.34
N THR A 24 -3.21 -6.04 -6.05
CA THR A 24 -3.65 -4.64 -6.02
C THR A 24 -5.07 -4.49 -6.59
N VAL A 25 -5.32 -5.13 -7.73
CA VAL A 25 -6.66 -5.09 -8.35
C VAL A 25 -7.69 -5.73 -7.42
N GLU A 26 -7.35 -6.86 -6.81
CA GLU A 26 -8.25 -7.52 -5.86
C GLU A 26 -8.58 -6.61 -4.69
N GLU A 27 -7.59 -5.94 -4.13
CA GLU A 27 -7.77 -5.02 -3.02
C GLU A 27 -8.66 -3.84 -3.40
N LEU A 28 -8.43 -3.27 -4.58
CA LEU A 28 -9.26 -2.18 -5.10
C LEU A 28 -10.71 -2.62 -5.27
N ASP A 29 -10.92 -3.83 -5.76
CA ASP A 29 -12.27 -4.37 -5.95
C ASP A 29 -12.99 -4.61 -4.63
N ARG A 30 -12.26 -4.92 -3.57
CA ARG A 30 -12.85 -5.11 -2.25
C ARG A 30 -13.26 -3.80 -1.59
N GLY A 31 -12.62 -2.70 -1.99
CA GLY A 31 -13.06 -1.37 -1.60
C GLY A 31 -12.35 -0.76 -0.40
N VAL A 32 -12.70 0.47 -0.11
CA VAL A 32 -12.05 1.32 0.88
C VAL A 32 -12.04 0.70 2.29
N HIS A 33 -13.14 0.08 2.69
CA HIS A 33 -13.21 -0.52 4.03
C HIS A 33 -12.18 -1.64 4.19
N PHE A 34 -12.06 -2.52 3.20
CA PHE A 34 -11.09 -3.61 3.23
C PHE A 34 -9.66 -3.05 3.25
N ILE A 35 -9.39 -2.07 2.39
CA ILE A 35 -8.08 -1.42 2.32
C ILE A 35 -7.74 -0.77 3.65
N GLY A 36 -8.72 -0.13 4.29
CA GLY A 36 -8.54 0.51 5.59
C GLY A 36 -8.16 -0.48 6.68
N LYS A 37 -8.76 -1.67 6.67
CA LYS A 37 -8.41 -2.72 7.63
C LYS A 37 -6.96 -3.18 7.41
N LYS A 38 -6.55 -3.32 6.16
CA LYS A 38 -5.16 -3.67 5.83
C LYS A 38 -4.19 -2.59 6.30
N LEU A 39 -4.55 -1.34 6.11
CA LEU A 39 -3.72 -0.21 6.53
C LEU A 39 -3.49 -0.23 8.04
N VAL A 40 -4.54 -0.49 8.82
CA VAL A 40 -4.43 -0.57 10.28
C VAL A 40 -3.57 -1.76 10.69
N GLU A 41 -3.75 -2.92 10.07
CA GLU A 41 -2.95 -4.10 10.36
C GLU A 41 -1.47 -3.84 10.11
N GLU A 42 -1.13 -3.24 8.97
CA GLU A 42 0.26 -2.96 8.64
C GLU A 42 0.86 -1.89 9.54
N ALA A 43 0.06 -0.92 9.97
CA ALA A 43 0.53 0.10 10.91
C ALA A 43 0.94 -0.55 12.24
N ALA A 44 0.12 -1.47 12.74
CA ALA A 44 0.42 -2.19 13.97
C ALA A 44 1.67 -3.06 13.81
N GLU A 45 1.77 -3.79 12.70
CA GLU A 45 2.92 -4.66 12.42
C GLU A 45 4.22 -3.85 12.26
N ALA A 46 4.15 -2.69 11.60
CA ALA A 46 5.31 -1.81 11.45
C ALA A 46 5.80 -1.30 12.79
N TRP A 47 4.86 -0.89 13.66
CA TRP A 47 5.20 -0.44 14.99
C TRP A 47 5.87 -1.56 15.79
N MET A 48 5.25 -2.74 15.83
CA MET A 48 5.79 -3.87 16.58
C MET A 48 7.15 -4.31 16.04
N ALA A 49 7.33 -4.30 14.73
CA ALA A 49 8.61 -4.67 14.14
C ALA A 49 9.72 -3.69 14.54
N CYS A 50 9.41 -2.39 14.58
CA CYS A 50 10.38 -1.38 14.99
C CYS A 50 10.79 -1.53 16.45
N GLU A 51 9.88 -1.98 17.31
CA GLU A 51 10.21 -2.17 18.73
C GLU A 51 10.88 -3.50 19.05
N HIS A 52 10.52 -4.57 18.33
CA HIS A 52 10.86 -5.92 18.77
C HIS A 52 11.57 -6.80 17.74
N GLU A 53 11.68 -6.35 16.50
CA GLU A 53 12.24 -7.18 15.44
C GLU A 53 13.49 -6.55 14.84
N SER A 54 14.02 -7.18 13.77
CA SER A 54 15.20 -6.67 13.11
C SER A 54 14.90 -5.42 12.28
N ASP A 55 15.97 -4.67 11.96
CA ASP A 55 15.80 -3.51 11.08
C ASP A 55 15.25 -3.90 9.72
N GLU A 56 15.65 -5.07 9.20
CA GLU A 56 15.13 -5.57 7.92
C GLU A 56 13.63 -5.80 7.98
N ALA A 57 13.17 -6.44 9.05
CA ALA A 57 11.74 -6.71 9.22
C ALA A 57 10.96 -5.40 9.38
N ALA A 58 11.50 -4.46 10.14
CA ALA A 58 10.87 -3.16 10.33
C ALA A 58 10.73 -2.40 9.02
N CYS A 59 11.79 -2.38 8.20
CA CYS A 59 11.75 -1.72 6.91
C CYS A 59 10.74 -2.37 5.96
N GLU A 60 10.64 -3.69 5.98
CA GLU A 60 9.67 -4.42 5.17
C GLU A 60 8.24 -4.06 5.57
N GLU A 61 7.96 -4.03 6.87
CA GLU A 61 6.61 -3.70 7.35
C GLU A 61 6.24 -2.24 7.06
N ILE A 62 7.20 -1.32 7.17
CA ILE A 62 6.96 0.07 6.80
C ILE A 62 6.65 0.17 5.31
N SER A 63 7.36 -0.59 4.48
CA SER A 63 7.12 -0.63 3.04
C SER A 63 5.69 -1.09 2.74
N GLN A 64 5.22 -2.12 3.45
CA GLN A 64 3.84 -2.61 3.30
C GLN A 64 2.81 -1.57 3.72
N LEU A 65 3.11 -0.84 4.79
CA LEU A 65 2.23 0.24 5.25
C LEU A 65 2.09 1.33 4.17
N LEU A 66 3.22 1.73 3.58
CA LEU A 66 3.21 2.74 2.52
C LEU A 66 2.46 2.25 1.28
N TYR A 67 2.62 0.97 0.95
CA TYR A 67 1.91 0.36 -0.17
C TYR A 67 0.39 0.47 0.03
N HIS A 68 -0.12 0.06 1.18
CA HIS A 68 -1.56 0.10 1.44
C HIS A 68 -2.08 1.54 1.51
N ALA A 69 -1.28 2.48 2.02
CA ALA A 69 -1.65 3.89 2.00
C ALA A 69 -1.84 4.37 0.57
N GLN A 70 -0.96 3.97 -0.34
CA GLN A 70 -1.08 4.35 -1.75
C GLN A 70 -2.24 3.65 -2.45
N VAL A 71 -2.52 2.40 -2.10
CA VAL A 71 -3.70 1.71 -2.64
C VAL A 71 -4.97 2.47 -2.25
N MET A 72 -5.03 2.96 -1.01
CA MET A 72 -6.16 3.79 -0.56
C MET A 72 -6.28 5.07 -1.39
N MET A 73 -5.15 5.73 -1.67
CA MET A 73 -5.15 6.93 -2.50
C MET A 73 -5.70 6.64 -3.89
N VAL A 74 -5.26 5.55 -4.51
CA VAL A 74 -5.75 5.14 -5.83
C VAL A 74 -7.24 4.83 -5.78
N ALA A 75 -7.68 4.13 -4.75
CA ALA A 75 -9.10 3.78 -4.59
C ALA A 75 -9.98 5.03 -4.49
N LYS A 76 -9.47 6.09 -3.89
CA LYS A 76 -10.21 7.34 -3.72
C LYS A 76 -10.01 8.32 -4.87
N GLY A 77 -9.12 8.00 -5.81
CA GLY A 77 -8.83 8.90 -6.93
C GLY A 77 -7.98 10.10 -6.54
N TYR A 78 -7.22 10.01 -5.47
CA TYR A 78 -6.33 11.08 -5.03
C TYR A 78 -5.00 11.03 -5.77
N SER A 79 -4.40 12.18 -5.99
CA SER A 79 -3.06 12.27 -6.55
C SER A 79 -2.03 12.40 -5.43
N LEU A 80 -0.75 12.23 -5.77
CA LEU A 80 0.32 12.47 -4.79
C LEU A 80 0.29 13.92 -4.30
N GLN A 81 -0.08 14.85 -5.16
CA GLN A 81 -0.14 16.26 -4.78
C GLN A 81 -1.28 16.56 -3.81
N ASP A 82 -2.36 15.79 -3.86
CA ASP A 82 -3.47 15.95 -2.93
C ASP A 82 -3.06 15.59 -1.51
N VAL A 83 -2.09 14.68 -1.38
CA VAL A 83 -1.64 14.17 -0.09
C VAL A 83 -0.34 14.81 0.34
#